data_ec4841cefdf83fde3d3c844fe39d1143
#
_entry.id   ec4841cefdf83fde3d3c844fe39d1143
#
_cell.length_a   1.000
_cell.length_b   1.000
_cell.length_c   1.000
_cell.angle_alpha   90.00
_cell.angle_beta   90.00
_cell.angle_gamma   90.00
#
_symmetry.space_group_name_H-M   'P 1'
#
loop_
_entity.id
_entity.type
_entity.pdbx_description
1 polymer ?
#
loop_
_entity_poly.entity_id
_entity_poly.type
_entity_poly.pdbx_seq_one_letter_code
_entity_poly.pdbx_strand_id
1 'polypeptide(L)'
;MRILLVEDNKELAEWLSRTLRKQQYAVETTDNGVDADYLLRFETYDLVLLDLALPRLDGHEVLRRLRERGNATPVLVLTANNTIRSRVNELDHGADDYVAKPFDVEELEARIRVLMRRSAHVANPQISCGDLVFHGATREFTLAGAPLTLTPRERTVLEALVMKVGTTISKTALGQGLPSSEDGVSADAIEIYVHRLRRKLEGSNATIVTLRGLGYVLRQVHSGP
;
A
#
# COMPACT_ATOMS: atom_id res chain seq x y z
N MET A 1 -1.33 -1.73 1.37
CA MET A 1 -0.70 -0.92 0.30
C MET A 1 -1.00 -1.57 -1.04
N ARG A 2 -1.37 -0.76 -2.03
CA ARG A 2 -1.86 -1.20 -3.34
C ARG A 2 -0.79 -0.93 -4.41
N ILE A 3 -0.37 -1.97 -5.11
CA ILE A 3 0.67 -1.92 -6.15
C ILE A 3 0.01 -2.20 -7.50
N LEU A 4 0.29 -1.36 -8.50
CA LEU A 4 0.02 -1.68 -9.89
C LEU A 4 1.28 -2.31 -10.49
N LEU A 5 1.16 -3.54 -10.99
CA LEU A 5 2.21 -4.23 -11.73
C LEU A 5 1.85 -4.23 -13.22
N VAL A 6 2.68 -3.58 -14.03
CA VAL A 6 2.53 -3.48 -15.47
C VAL A 6 3.65 -4.28 -16.13
N GLU A 7 3.31 -5.44 -16.67
CA GLU A 7 4.28 -6.43 -17.20
C GLU A 7 3.57 -7.31 -18.23
N ASP A 8 4.09 -7.38 -19.44
CA ASP A 8 3.50 -8.17 -20.53
C ASP A 8 3.90 -9.65 -20.50
N ASN A 9 5.01 -9.98 -19.85
CA ASN A 9 5.38 -11.36 -19.61
C ASN A 9 4.52 -11.96 -18.49
N LYS A 10 3.56 -12.80 -18.88
CA LYS A 10 2.57 -13.39 -17.95
C LYS A 10 3.20 -14.23 -16.84
N GLU A 11 4.25 -15.00 -17.15
CA GLU A 11 4.93 -15.84 -16.16
C GLU A 11 5.60 -14.97 -15.08
N LEU A 12 6.31 -13.91 -15.52
CA LEU A 12 6.95 -12.95 -14.61
C LEU A 12 5.90 -12.19 -13.79
N ALA A 13 4.83 -11.71 -14.42
CA ALA A 13 3.74 -10.99 -13.75
C ALA A 13 3.07 -11.86 -12.67
N GLU A 14 2.76 -13.12 -12.97
CA GLU A 14 2.19 -14.05 -12.01
C GLU A 14 3.14 -14.34 -10.85
N TRP A 15 4.40 -14.59 -11.14
CA TRP A 15 5.41 -14.88 -10.13
C TRP A 15 5.62 -13.68 -9.20
N LEU A 16 5.80 -12.46 -9.75
CA LEU A 16 5.92 -11.22 -8.98
C LEU A 16 4.67 -10.96 -8.14
N SER A 17 3.50 -11.09 -8.75
CA SER A 17 2.22 -10.88 -8.06
C SER A 17 2.08 -11.81 -6.86
N ARG A 18 2.40 -13.10 -7.01
CA ARG A 18 2.37 -14.07 -5.88
C ARG A 18 3.38 -13.69 -4.79
N THR A 19 4.59 -13.29 -5.17
CA THR A 19 5.65 -12.90 -4.24
C THR A 19 5.25 -11.67 -3.43
N LEU A 20 4.77 -10.62 -4.10
CA LEU A 20 4.35 -9.40 -3.45
C LEU A 20 3.09 -9.58 -2.56
N ARG A 21 2.15 -10.44 -2.98
CA ARG A 21 0.99 -10.79 -2.15
C ARG A 21 1.38 -11.53 -0.87
N LYS A 22 2.43 -12.36 -0.88
CA LYS A 22 2.97 -12.97 0.34
C LYS A 22 3.47 -11.90 1.33
N GLN A 23 3.97 -10.78 0.83
CA GLN A 23 4.37 -9.60 1.62
C GLN A 23 3.19 -8.70 2.00
N GLN A 24 1.95 -9.17 1.79
CA GLN A 24 0.71 -8.48 2.14
C GLN A 24 0.44 -7.20 1.34
N TYR A 25 1.00 -7.07 0.14
CA TYR A 25 0.59 -6.06 -0.81
C TYR A 25 -0.67 -6.50 -1.57
N ALA A 26 -1.60 -5.57 -1.79
CA ALA A 26 -2.67 -5.76 -2.76
C ALA A 26 -2.09 -5.46 -4.15
N VAL A 27 -2.00 -6.47 -5.01
CA VAL A 27 -1.38 -6.34 -6.33
C VAL A 27 -2.45 -6.46 -7.41
N GLU A 28 -2.56 -5.43 -8.21
CA GLU A 28 -3.32 -5.41 -9.47
C GLU A 28 -2.35 -5.51 -10.64
N THR A 29 -2.69 -6.29 -11.67
CA THR A 29 -1.79 -6.55 -12.80
C THR A 29 -2.45 -6.14 -14.10
N THR A 30 -1.66 -5.58 -15.01
CA THR A 30 -2.05 -5.35 -16.41
C THR A 30 -0.86 -5.68 -17.33
N ASP A 31 -1.15 -6.09 -18.56
CA ASP A 31 -0.17 -6.57 -19.52
C ASP A 31 0.14 -5.58 -20.65
N ASN A 32 -0.36 -4.35 -20.57
CA ASN A 32 -0.15 -3.34 -21.59
C ASN A 32 -0.25 -1.92 -21.07
N GLY A 33 0.38 -0.97 -21.77
CA GLY A 33 0.46 0.42 -21.34
C GLY A 33 -0.85 1.20 -21.46
N VAL A 34 -1.77 0.81 -22.35
CA VAL A 34 -3.07 1.52 -22.50
C VAL A 34 -3.93 1.30 -21.27
N ASP A 35 -4.06 0.04 -20.84
CA ASP A 35 -4.83 -0.29 -19.65
C ASP A 35 -4.15 0.26 -18.39
N ALA A 36 -2.80 0.28 -18.35
CA ALA A 36 -2.06 0.93 -17.27
C ALA A 36 -2.36 2.42 -17.18
N ASP A 37 -2.33 3.16 -18.31
CA ASP A 37 -2.65 4.59 -18.34
C ASP A 37 -4.11 4.85 -17.91
N TYR A 38 -5.04 3.98 -18.31
CA TYR A 38 -6.43 4.03 -17.87
C TYR A 38 -6.55 3.85 -16.35
N LEU A 39 -5.97 2.79 -15.80
CA LEU A 39 -6.01 2.52 -14.37
C LEU A 39 -5.41 3.67 -13.56
N LEU A 40 -4.27 4.22 -14.00
CA LEU A 40 -3.59 5.33 -13.33
C LEU A 40 -4.35 6.68 -13.39
N ARG A 41 -5.38 6.78 -14.22
CA ARG A 41 -6.28 7.95 -14.23
C ARG A 41 -7.39 7.87 -13.20
N PHE A 42 -7.93 6.68 -12.98
CA PHE A 42 -9.18 6.51 -12.23
C PHE A 42 -8.97 5.85 -10.87
N GLU A 43 -7.82 5.18 -10.68
CA GLU A 43 -7.49 4.46 -9.48
C GLU A 43 -6.25 5.05 -8.80
N THR A 44 -6.13 4.81 -7.49
CA THR A 44 -4.96 5.23 -6.71
C THR A 44 -4.13 4.04 -6.30
N TYR A 45 -2.82 4.17 -6.47
CA TYR A 45 -1.83 3.17 -6.09
C TYR A 45 -0.76 3.81 -5.20
N ASP A 46 -0.17 2.99 -4.34
CA ASP A 46 0.94 3.41 -3.48
C ASP A 46 2.29 3.26 -4.19
N LEU A 47 2.36 2.41 -5.22
CA LEU A 47 3.52 2.16 -6.06
C LEU A 47 3.09 1.60 -7.42
N VAL A 48 3.83 1.95 -8.46
CA VAL A 48 3.75 1.32 -9.78
C VAL A 48 5.06 0.56 -10.05
N LEU A 49 4.97 -0.71 -10.40
CA LEU A 49 6.05 -1.48 -11.02
C LEU A 49 5.80 -1.47 -12.52
N LEU A 50 6.68 -0.88 -13.30
CA LEU A 50 6.43 -0.59 -14.70
C LEU A 50 7.52 -1.18 -15.60
N ASP A 51 7.16 -2.15 -16.43
CA ASP A 51 8.01 -2.49 -17.57
C ASP A 51 7.92 -1.40 -18.63
N LEU A 52 9.02 -1.12 -19.27
CA LEU A 52 9.08 -0.15 -20.36
C LEU A 52 8.71 -0.78 -21.71
N ALA A 53 9.07 -2.03 -21.94
CA ALA A 53 8.82 -2.73 -23.19
C ALA A 53 7.39 -3.29 -23.28
N LEU A 54 6.39 -2.40 -23.19
CA LEU A 54 4.98 -2.79 -23.18
C LEU A 54 4.37 -2.74 -24.59
N PRO A 55 3.42 -3.62 -24.91
CA PRO A 55 2.61 -3.51 -26.10
C PRO A 55 1.60 -2.35 -26.02
N ARG A 56 1.10 -1.90 -27.18
CA ARG A 56 0.12 -0.84 -27.40
C ARG A 56 0.57 0.56 -27.02
N LEU A 57 1.01 0.77 -25.80
CA LEU A 57 1.56 2.03 -25.31
C LEU A 57 2.85 1.73 -24.55
N ASP A 58 3.94 2.34 -24.99
CA ASP A 58 5.27 2.18 -24.37
C ASP A 58 5.26 2.67 -22.91
N GLY A 59 6.01 2.00 -22.05
CA GLY A 59 6.07 2.33 -20.63
C GLY A 59 6.64 3.72 -20.34
N HIS A 60 7.55 4.24 -21.19
CA HIS A 60 8.03 5.62 -21.08
C HIS A 60 6.88 6.61 -21.28
N GLU A 61 6.00 6.35 -22.24
CA GLU A 61 4.86 7.19 -22.51
C GLU A 61 3.81 7.12 -21.38
N VAL A 62 3.62 5.95 -20.76
CA VAL A 62 2.80 5.79 -19.56
C VAL A 62 3.35 6.65 -18.42
N LEU A 63 4.65 6.57 -18.15
CA LEU A 63 5.33 7.33 -17.12
C LEU A 63 5.22 8.85 -17.38
N ARG A 64 5.50 9.31 -18.62
CA ARG A 64 5.39 10.71 -19.03
C ARG A 64 3.98 11.24 -18.74
N ARG A 65 2.94 10.54 -19.20
CA ARG A 65 1.53 10.93 -18.98
C ARG A 65 1.15 10.97 -17.50
N LEU A 66 1.67 10.02 -16.70
CA LEU A 66 1.47 10.00 -15.27
C LEU A 66 2.00 11.30 -14.64
N ARG A 67 3.22 11.70 -14.99
CA ARG A 67 3.87 12.91 -14.47
C ARG A 67 3.23 14.21 -14.99
N GLU A 68 2.83 14.25 -16.25
CA GLU A 68 2.10 15.40 -16.82
C GLU A 68 0.77 15.68 -16.12
N ARG A 69 0.13 14.65 -15.58
CA ARG A 69 -1.07 14.80 -14.74
C ARG A 69 -0.78 15.26 -13.31
N GLY A 70 0.47 15.54 -12.97
CA GLY A 70 0.87 15.90 -11.62
C GLY A 70 0.77 14.74 -10.61
N ASN A 71 0.64 13.50 -11.09
CA ASN A 71 0.56 12.33 -10.23
C ASN A 71 1.97 11.96 -9.73
N ALA A 72 2.17 12.06 -8.42
CA ALA A 72 3.44 11.79 -7.74
C ALA A 72 3.56 10.34 -7.24
N THR A 73 2.70 9.42 -7.66
CA THR A 73 2.81 8.00 -7.29
C THR A 73 4.20 7.49 -7.65
N PRO A 74 4.94 6.88 -6.72
CA PRO A 74 6.25 6.31 -7.00
C PRO A 74 6.20 5.29 -8.12
N VAL A 75 7.19 5.33 -9.00
CA VAL A 75 7.33 4.38 -10.12
C VAL A 75 8.70 3.72 -10.03
N LEU A 76 8.71 2.39 -9.88
CA LEU A 76 9.88 1.53 -10.02
C LEU A 76 9.85 0.90 -11.40
N VAL A 77 10.81 1.28 -12.22
CA VAL A 77 10.93 0.78 -13.58
C VAL A 77 11.63 -0.58 -13.60
N LEU A 78 11.06 -1.54 -14.32
CA LEU A 78 11.65 -2.84 -14.62
C LEU A 78 12.19 -2.79 -16.05
N THR A 79 13.51 -2.87 -16.25
CA THR A 79 14.11 -2.68 -17.58
C THR A 79 15.06 -3.81 -17.96
N ALA A 80 15.04 -4.22 -19.23
CA ALA A 80 16.03 -5.15 -19.78
C ALA A 80 17.38 -4.47 -20.06
N ASN A 81 17.41 -3.12 -20.08
CA ASN A 81 18.61 -2.36 -20.44
C ASN A 81 19.38 -1.90 -19.19
N ASN A 82 20.58 -2.45 -19.00
CA ASN A 82 21.42 -2.19 -17.82
C ASN A 82 22.55 -1.17 -18.09
N THR A 83 22.46 -0.34 -19.13
CA THR A 83 23.51 0.66 -19.42
C THR A 83 23.36 1.90 -18.53
N ILE A 84 24.47 2.52 -18.15
CA ILE A 84 24.47 3.75 -17.34
C ILE A 84 23.67 4.86 -18.01
N ARG A 85 23.75 4.99 -19.35
CA ARG A 85 22.97 5.97 -20.10
C ARG A 85 21.47 5.76 -20.03
N SER A 86 21.02 4.49 -20.10
CA SER A 86 19.59 4.17 -19.95
C SER A 86 19.09 4.57 -18.57
N ARG A 87 19.84 4.26 -17.53
CA ARG A 87 19.50 4.56 -16.14
C ARG A 87 19.31 6.06 -15.87
N VAL A 88 20.24 6.88 -16.38
CA VAL A 88 20.15 8.35 -16.27
C VAL A 88 18.89 8.86 -16.99
N ASN A 89 18.66 8.39 -18.22
CA ASN A 89 17.46 8.75 -18.97
C ASN A 89 16.16 8.39 -18.25
N GLU A 90 16.08 7.22 -17.65
CA GLU A 90 14.87 6.76 -16.93
C GLU A 90 14.52 7.65 -15.75
N LEU A 91 15.53 8.03 -14.97
CA LEU A 91 15.36 8.94 -13.83
C LEU A 91 14.99 10.36 -14.29
N ASP A 92 15.57 10.85 -15.38
CA ASP A 92 15.26 12.16 -15.97
C ASP A 92 13.82 12.20 -16.53
N HIS A 93 13.25 11.06 -16.91
CA HIS A 93 11.84 10.94 -17.35
C HIS A 93 10.84 10.81 -16.18
N GLY A 94 11.31 10.88 -14.94
CA GLY A 94 10.46 10.93 -13.76
C GLY A 94 10.18 9.59 -13.07
N ALA A 95 10.97 8.55 -13.37
CA ALA A 95 11.02 7.35 -12.55
C ALA A 95 11.68 7.65 -11.20
N ASP A 96 11.24 7.00 -10.13
CA ASP A 96 11.79 7.18 -8.79
C ASP A 96 12.95 6.22 -8.51
N ASP A 97 12.96 5.06 -9.15
CA ASP A 97 14.06 4.09 -9.14
C ASP A 97 13.87 3.09 -10.31
N TYR A 98 14.86 2.23 -10.53
CA TYR A 98 14.81 1.18 -11.57
C TYR A 98 15.46 -0.10 -11.07
N VAL A 99 15.07 -1.23 -11.69
CA VAL A 99 15.66 -2.56 -11.51
C VAL A 99 15.89 -3.19 -12.88
N ALA A 100 17.12 -3.66 -13.11
CA ALA A 100 17.46 -4.33 -14.37
C ALA A 100 17.06 -5.80 -14.33
N LYS A 101 16.41 -6.27 -15.40
CA LYS A 101 16.14 -7.70 -15.63
C LYS A 101 17.40 -8.42 -16.16
N PRO A 102 17.77 -9.63 -15.68
CA PRO A 102 17.14 -10.35 -14.56
C PRO A 102 17.52 -9.75 -13.20
N PHE A 103 16.60 -9.74 -12.24
CA PHE A 103 16.80 -9.18 -10.91
C PHE A 103 16.60 -10.23 -9.82
N ASP A 104 17.22 -9.97 -8.67
CA ASP A 104 16.97 -10.70 -7.45
C ASP A 104 15.71 -10.19 -6.75
N VAL A 105 14.92 -11.10 -6.18
CA VAL A 105 13.71 -10.75 -5.43
C VAL A 105 14.03 -9.86 -4.23
N GLU A 106 15.11 -10.17 -3.52
CA GLU A 106 15.52 -9.41 -2.34
C GLU A 106 15.88 -7.97 -2.70
N GLU A 107 16.54 -7.75 -3.87
CA GLU A 107 16.83 -6.42 -4.40
C GLU A 107 15.54 -5.67 -4.72
N LEU A 108 14.63 -6.29 -5.47
CA LEU A 108 13.35 -5.70 -5.83
C LEU A 108 12.54 -5.28 -4.57
N GLU A 109 12.43 -6.19 -3.61
CA GLU A 109 11.73 -5.92 -2.34
C GLU A 109 12.40 -4.79 -1.55
N ALA A 110 13.72 -4.73 -1.51
CA ALA A 110 14.45 -3.66 -0.84
C ALA A 110 14.14 -2.28 -1.46
N ARG A 111 14.12 -2.20 -2.80
CA ARG A 111 13.80 -0.96 -3.53
C ARG A 111 12.33 -0.56 -3.33
N ILE A 112 11.41 -1.49 -3.39
CA ILE A 112 10.00 -1.26 -3.05
C ILE A 112 9.87 -0.65 -1.66
N ARG A 113 10.53 -1.23 -0.64
CA ARG A 113 10.51 -0.68 0.73
C ARG A 113 11.07 0.73 0.80
N VAL A 114 12.14 1.04 0.06
CA VAL A 114 12.73 2.40 0.03
C VAL A 114 11.78 3.40 -0.61
N LEU A 115 11.18 3.08 -1.76
CA LEU A 115 10.24 3.96 -2.45
C LEU A 115 8.98 4.21 -1.63
N MET A 116 8.42 3.15 -1.06
CA MET A 116 7.27 3.25 -0.16
C MET A 116 7.56 4.12 1.08
N ARG A 117 8.77 4.03 1.64
CA ARG A 117 9.20 4.89 2.75
C ARG A 117 9.33 6.35 2.33
N ARG A 118 9.86 6.64 1.13
CA ARG A 118 10.00 8.01 0.62
C ARG A 118 8.64 8.66 0.37
N SER A 119 7.70 7.96 -0.23
CA SER A 119 6.35 8.48 -0.44
C SER A 119 5.60 8.70 0.88
N ALA A 120 5.81 7.84 1.87
CA ALA A 120 5.29 8.04 3.21
C ALA A 120 5.90 9.26 3.92
N HIS A 121 7.17 9.58 3.68
CA HIS A 121 7.81 10.78 4.22
C HIS A 121 7.28 12.09 3.60
N VAL A 122 6.86 12.06 2.35
CA VAL A 122 6.29 13.24 1.67
C VAL A 122 4.81 13.42 2.03
N ALA A 123 4.08 12.33 2.34
CA ALA A 123 2.63 12.36 2.50
C ALA A 123 2.13 12.33 3.94
N ASN A 124 2.86 11.77 4.91
CA ASN A 124 2.44 11.87 6.32
C ASN A 124 3.47 11.30 7.30
N PRO A 125 4.05 12.11 8.18
CA PRO A 125 5.03 11.63 9.14
C PRO A 125 4.44 10.74 10.23
N GLN A 126 3.30 11.08 10.77
CA GLN A 126 2.65 10.34 11.85
C GLN A 126 1.15 10.67 11.88
N ILE A 127 0.31 9.64 11.96
CA ILE A 127 -1.11 9.81 12.21
C ILE A 127 -1.36 9.45 13.66
N SER A 128 -1.87 10.38 14.44
CA SER A 128 -2.20 10.16 15.84
C SER A 128 -3.71 10.14 16.06
N CYS A 129 -4.13 9.29 16.98
CA CYS A 129 -5.45 9.27 17.54
C CYS A 129 -5.29 9.08 19.06
N GLY A 130 -5.24 10.22 19.78
CA GLY A 130 -4.84 10.20 21.18
C GLY A 130 -3.43 9.63 21.38
N ASP A 131 -3.30 8.65 22.28
CA ASP A 131 -2.02 8.00 22.59
C ASP A 131 -1.55 6.99 21.53
N LEU A 132 -2.43 6.65 20.58
CA LEU A 132 -2.08 5.77 19.46
C LEU A 132 -1.43 6.59 18.36
N VAL A 133 -0.21 6.20 17.96
CA VAL A 133 0.52 6.80 16.84
C VAL A 133 0.86 5.74 15.82
N PHE A 134 0.55 6.01 14.56
CA PHE A 134 0.94 5.21 13.42
C PHE A 134 2.09 5.90 12.68
N HIS A 135 3.18 5.21 12.49
CA HIS A 135 4.35 5.66 11.76
C HIS A 135 4.26 5.15 10.32
N GLY A 136 3.80 6.00 9.40
CA GLY A 136 3.57 5.62 8.01
C GLY A 136 4.80 5.04 7.30
N ALA A 137 6.01 5.52 7.65
CA ALA A 137 7.26 5.07 7.05
C ALA A 137 7.66 3.63 7.43
N THR A 138 7.46 3.24 8.69
CA THR A 138 7.81 1.90 9.21
C THR A 138 6.61 0.97 9.26
N ARG A 139 5.38 1.50 9.07
CA ARG A 139 4.11 0.81 9.30
C ARG A 139 3.96 0.23 10.71
N GLU A 140 4.61 0.87 11.66
CA GLU A 140 4.57 0.49 13.07
C GLU A 140 3.58 1.34 13.84
N PHE A 141 3.06 0.76 14.91
CA PHE A 141 2.20 1.46 15.86
C PHE A 141 2.91 1.60 17.18
N THR A 142 2.76 2.76 17.80
CA THR A 142 3.09 2.97 19.21
C THR A 142 1.84 3.39 19.97
N LEU A 143 1.74 2.95 21.22
CA LEU A 143 0.69 3.32 22.16
C LEU A 143 1.33 3.91 23.40
N ALA A 144 1.02 5.15 23.73
CA ALA A 144 1.66 5.90 24.81
C ALA A 144 3.21 5.86 24.75
N GLY A 145 3.76 5.93 23.52
CA GLY A 145 5.20 5.89 23.25
C GLY A 145 5.86 4.51 23.25
N ALA A 146 5.14 3.44 23.64
CA ALA A 146 5.64 2.06 23.60
C ALA A 146 5.24 1.34 22.31
N PRO A 147 6.07 0.45 21.72
CA PRO A 147 5.71 -0.31 20.55
C PRO A 147 4.46 -1.18 20.77
N LEU A 148 3.48 -1.10 19.88
CA LEU A 148 2.26 -1.88 19.93
C LEU A 148 2.41 -3.16 19.09
N THR A 149 2.52 -4.31 19.74
CA THR A 149 2.64 -5.61 19.05
C THR A 149 1.29 -6.04 18.47
N LEU A 150 1.23 -6.19 17.15
CA LEU A 150 0.05 -6.59 16.41
C LEU A 150 0.33 -7.81 15.55
N THR A 151 -0.67 -8.68 15.42
CA THR A 151 -0.63 -9.70 14.37
C THR A 151 -0.83 -9.06 12.99
N PRO A 152 -0.42 -9.71 11.88
CA PRO A 152 -0.59 -9.13 10.54
C PRO A 152 -2.01 -8.66 10.23
N ARG A 153 -3.03 -9.44 10.60
CA ARG A 153 -4.45 -9.11 10.37
C ARG A 153 -4.95 -7.97 11.26
N GLU A 154 -4.55 -7.95 12.53
CA GLU A 154 -4.84 -6.82 13.44
C GLU A 154 -4.22 -5.52 12.92
N ARG A 155 -2.99 -5.60 12.40
CA ARG A 155 -2.30 -4.45 11.79
C ARG A 155 -3.08 -3.93 10.61
N THR A 156 -3.48 -4.77 9.67
CA THR A 156 -4.26 -4.36 8.48
C THR A 156 -5.55 -3.65 8.88
N VAL A 157 -6.30 -4.19 9.85
CA VAL A 157 -7.54 -3.56 10.33
C VAL A 157 -7.27 -2.22 11.01
N LEU A 158 -6.24 -2.14 11.87
CA LEU A 158 -5.92 -0.89 12.57
C LEU A 158 -5.37 0.17 11.62
N GLU A 159 -4.57 -0.20 10.62
CA GLU A 159 -4.12 0.72 9.56
C GLU A 159 -5.30 1.33 8.80
N ALA A 160 -6.25 0.50 8.36
CA ALA A 160 -7.44 1.01 7.68
C ALA A 160 -8.21 2.02 8.54
N LEU A 161 -8.31 1.76 9.84
CA LEU A 161 -9.01 2.63 10.79
C LEU A 161 -8.24 3.93 11.05
N VAL A 162 -6.91 3.85 11.24
CA VAL A 162 -6.10 5.03 11.56
C VAL A 162 -5.94 5.97 10.37
N MET A 163 -5.90 5.44 9.14
CA MET A 163 -5.88 6.26 7.91
C MET A 163 -7.17 7.07 7.72
N LYS A 164 -8.24 6.73 8.44
CA LYS A 164 -9.55 7.39 8.38
C LYS A 164 -10.08 7.70 9.78
N VAL A 165 -9.22 8.23 10.65
CA VAL A 165 -9.63 8.65 12.02
C VAL A 165 -10.87 9.53 11.97
N GLY A 166 -11.85 9.24 12.83
CA GLY A 166 -13.12 9.96 12.89
C GLY A 166 -14.13 9.59 11.79
N THR A 167 -13.74 8.78 10.81
CA THR A 167 -14.63 8.35 9.71
C THR A 167 -15.07 6.90 9.91
N THR A 168 -16.32 6.61 9.61
CA THR A 168 -16.86 5.25 9.70
C THR A 168 -16.42 4.41 8.52
N ILE A 169 -15.89 3.21 8.79
CA ILE A 169 -15.51 2.23 7.78
C ILE A 169 -16.40 1.00 7.93
N SER A 170 -17.03 0.57 6.83
CA SER A 170 -17.89 -0.61 6.83
C SER A 170 -17.10 -1.90 7.07
N LYS A 171 -17.76 -2.94 7.61
CA LYS A 171 -17.15 -4.26 7.78
C LYS A 171 -16.60 -4.82 6.46
N THR A 172 -17.35 -4.64 5.38
CA THR A 172 -16.95 -5.10 4.03
C THR A 172 -15.66 -4.41 3.58
N ALA A 173 -15.56 -3.08 3.77
CA ALA A 173 -14.36 -2.33 3.40
C ALA A 173 -13.13 -2.74 4.24
N LEU A 174 -13.29 -3.04 5.53
CA LEU A 174 -12.22 -3.58 6.36
C LEU A 174 -11.81 -4.99 5.92
N GLY A 175 -12.75 -5.80 5.45
CA GLY A 175 -12.48 -7.15 4.96
C GLY A 175 -11.72 -7.18 3.64
N GLN A 176 -11.94 -6.21 2.75
CA GLN A 176 -11.26 -6.11 1.44
C GLN A 176 -9.73 -5.90 1.56
N GLY A 177 -9.28 -5.31 2.66
CA GLY A 177 -7.84 -5.11 2.93
C GLY A 177 -7.13 -6.34 3.52
N LEU A 178 -7.86 -7.41 3.87
CA LEU A 178 -7.27 -8.61 4.45
C LEU A 178 -6.91 -9.62 3.36
N PRO A 179 -5.75 -10.32 3.49
CA PRO A 179 -5.40 -11.40 2.59
C PRO A 179 -6.52 -12.46 2.61
N SER A 180 -7.11 -12.73 1.45
CA SER A 180 -8.09 -13.80 1.30
C SER A 180 -7.42 -15.15 1.56
N SER A 181 -7.82 -15.86 2.60
CA SER A 181 -7.80 -17.31 2.60
C SER A 181 -8.86 -17.80 1.59
N GLU A 182 -8.70 -18.98 1.01
CA GLU A 182 -9.56 -19.55 -0.05
C GLU A 182 -11.07 -19.49 0.23
N ASP A 183 -11.48 -19.23 1.47
CA ASP A 183 -12.87 -19.13 1.92
C ASP A 183 -13.42 -17.69 2.15
N GLY A 184 -12.72 -16.66 1.70
CA GLY A 184 -13.14 -15.26 1.96
C GLY A 184 -13.09 -14.88 3.45
N VAL A 185 -12.66 -13.68 3.79
CA VAL A 185 -12.71 -13.20 5.18
C VAL A 185 -14.18 -12.91 5.52
N SER A 186 -14.80 -13.74 6.36
CA SER A 186 -16.17 -13.52 6.81
C SER A 186 -16.26 -12.21 7.62
N ALA A 187 -17.42 -11.56 7.58
CA ALA A 187 -17.70 -10.37 8.38
C ALA A 187 -17.47 -10.61 9.88
N ASP A 188 -17.61 -11.86 10.34
CA ASP A 188 -17.40 -12.29 11.72
C ASP A 188 -15.92 -12.23 12.12
N ALA A 189 -15.00 -12.48 11.18
CA ALA A 189 -13.57 -12.39 11.45
C ALA A 189 -13.14 -10.95 11.79
N ILE A 190 -13.76 -9.93 11.18
CA ILE A 190 -13.51 -8.52 11.50
C ILE A 190 -13.89 -8.21 12.94
N GLU A 191 -14.98 -8.74 13.45
CA GLU A 191 -15.41 -8.54 14.83
C GLU A 191 -14.37 -9.07 15.82
N ILE A 192 -13.77 -10.22 15.53
CA ILE A 192 -12.72 -10.82 16.36
C ILE A 192 -11.48 -9.90 16.39
N TYR A 193 -11.04 -9.37 15.23
CA TYR A 193 -9.89 -8.46 15.20
C TYR A 193 -10.17 -7.15 15.89
N VAL A 194 -11.35 -6.57 15.71
CA VAL A 194 -11.77 -5.36 16.42
C VAL A 194 -11.82 -5.60 17.94
N HIS A 195 -12.36 -6.74 18.39
CA HIS A 195 -12.36 -7.09 19.80
C HIS A 195 -10.94 -7.17 20.37
N ARG A 196 -10.02 -7.87 19.69
CA ARG A 196 -8.61 -7.97 20.09
C ARG A 196 -7.91 -6.62 20.12
N LEU A 197 -8.16 -5.78 19.12
CA LEU A 197 -7.61 -4.43 19.06
C LEU A 197 -8.11 -3.57 20.22
N ARG A 198 -9.41 -3.64 20.56
CA ARG A 198 -9.95 -2.94 21.74
C ARG A 198 -9.22 -3.31 23.02
N ARG A 199 -8.98 -4.60 23.24
CA ARG A 199 -8.21 -5.05 24.41
C ARG A 199 -6.78 -4.51 24.44
N LYS A 200 -6.14 -4.38 23.27
CA LYS A 200 -4.78 -3.80 23.16
C LYS A 200 -4.76 -2.30 23.36
N LEU A 201 -5.87 -1.61 23.08
CA LEU A 201 -6.05 -0.17 23.27
C LEU A 201 -6.64 0.18 24.66
N GLU A 202 -6.91 -0.81 25.52
CA GLU A 202 -7.40 -0.56 26.88
C GLU A 202 -6.43 0.32 27.69
N GLY A 203 -6.97 1.27 28.40
CA GLY A 203 -6.19 2.24 29.19
C GLY A 203 -5.64 3.42 28.39
N SER A 204 -5.84 3.47 27.06
CA SER A 204 -5.49 4.61 26.24
C SER A 204 -6.72 5.47 25.93
N ASN A 205 -6.47 6.68 25.42
CA ASN A 205 -7.53 7.57 24.97
C ASN A 205 -7.91 7.34 23.46
N ALA A 206 -7.37 6.31 22.82
CA ALA A 206 -7.80 5.84 21.50
C ALA A 206 -8.82 4.72 21.62
N THR A 207 -9.96 4.80 20.94
CA THR A 207 -10.98 3.75 21.00
C THR A 207 -11.61 3.45 19.64
N ILE A 208 -11.97 2.18 19.43
CA ILE A 208 -12.72 1.73 18.27
C ILE A 208 -14.19 1.60 18.66
N VAL A 209 -15.04 2.45 18.10
CA VAL A 209 -16.48 2.46 18.34
C VAL A 209 -17.19 1.69 17.25
N THR A 210 -18.20 0.88 17.63
CA THR A 210 -19.11 0.23 16.68
C THR A 210 -20.30 1.14 16.44
N LEU A 211 -20.55 1.47 15.18
CA LEU A 211 -21.80 2.08 14.74
C LEU A 211 -22.65 0.99 14.11
N ARG A 212 -23.73 0.59 14.84
CA ARG A 212 -24.59 -0.54 14.43
C ARG A 212 -25.10 -0.35 13.00
N GLY A 213 -24.94 -1.37 12.17
CA GLY A 213 -25.34 -1.36 10.76
C GLY A 213 -24.40 -0.59 9.82
N LEU A 214 -23.48 0.26 10.33
CA LEU A 214 -22.60 1.09 9.51
C LEU A 214 -21.14 0.63 9.50
N GLY A 215 -20.64 0.11 10.63
CA GLY A 215 -19.23 -0.33 10.74
C GLY A 215 -18.53 0.17 11.99
N TYR A 216 -17.26 0.52 11.81
CA TYR A 216 -16.34 0.90 12.89
C TYR A 216 -15.72 2.26 12.64
N VAL A 217 -15.44 2.99 13.73
CA VAL A 217 -14.71 4.26 13.70
C VAL A 217 -13.65 4.28 14.79
N LEU A 218 -12.44 4.67 14.45
CA LEU A 218 -11.38 4.97 15.41
C LEU A 218 -11.49 6.44 15.79
N ARG A 219 -11.57 6.74 17.08
CA ARG A 219 -11.64 8.10 17.59
C ARG A 219 -10.91 8.26 18.91
N GLN A 220 -10.51 9.47 19.19
CA GLN A 220 -10.02 9.85 20.51
C GLN A 220 -11.20 10.02 21.48
N VAL A 221 -11.05 9.49 22.69
CA VAL A 221 -11.94 9.76 23.81
C VAL A 221 -11.29 10.86 24.64
N HIS A 222 -11.97 11.98 24.78
CA HIS A 222 -11.55 12.97 25.75
C HIS A 222 -11.98 12.43 27.13
N SER A 223 -11.01 12.16 27.98
CA SER A 223 -11.30 12.02 29.42
C SER A 223 -11.80 13.39 29.85
N GLY A 224 -13.11 13.54 30.03
CA GLY A 224 -13.66 14.74 30.62
C GLY A 224 -13.11 14.93 32.04
N PRO A 225 -13.10 16.15 32.54
CA PRO A 225 -12.63 16.45 33.88
C PRO A 225 -13.43 15.74 34.95
#